data_13ee6d88219685f63550bc4b961015d2
#
_entry.id   13ee6d88219685f63550bc4b961015d2
#
_cell.length_a   1.000
_cell.length_b   1.000
_cell.length_c   1.000
_cell.angle_alpha   90.00
_cell.angle_beta   90.00
_cell.angle_gamma   90.00
#
_symmetry.space_group_name_H-M   'P 1'
#
loop_
_entity.id
_entity.type
_entity.pdbx_description
1 polymer ?
#
loop_
_entity_poly.entity_id
_entity_poly.type
_entity_poly.pdbx_seq_one_letter_code
_entity_poly.pdbx_strand_id
1 'polypeptide(L)'
;MYFCRCEVEIIAKKLYLRPMRIVDEIELKIKESKAGVLFFVTDFANGGNDVFISRLLSEFAEQGVLCRLAKGVYYKPVMTKFGVLMPDVQEIVKAIARRDNAQVLPTGETAANLLGLSTQVPMNYVYLTSGSARKIMVGKKTVTFKRCVPKNFACQNEFLAVLIQAMKAIGQERLTDGHCVVIKGLLMKHLPIESLDADMKNAPLWVRRMVYNIIKEIGV
;
A
#
# COMPACT_ATOMS: atom_id res chain seq x y z
N MET A 1 -22.92 -57.90 15.86
CA MET A 1 -21.65 -57.38 15.32
C MET A 1 -21.66 -55.87 15.44
N TYR A 2 -21.40 -55.35 16.65
CA TYR A 2 -21.39 -53.91 16.97
C TYR A 2 -19.95 -53.41 16.81
N PHE A 3 -19.64 -52.87 15.66
CA PHE A 3 -18.37 -52.10 15.46
C PHE A 3 -18.52 -50.75 16.18
N CYS A 4 -17.66 -50.54 17.14
CA CYS A 4 -17.73 -49.46 18.13
C CYS A 4 -17.59 -48.09 17.44
N ARG A 5 -18.65 -47.26 17.52
CA ARG A 5 -18.71 -45.87 17.03
C ARG A 5 -17.57 -44.98 17.59
N CYS A 6 -16.97 -45.40 18.72
CA CYS A 6 -15.82 -44.72 19.32
C CYS A 6 -14.51 -44.83 18.55
N GLU A 7 -14.25 -45.89 17.79
CA GLU A 7 -13.00 -46.02 17.04
C GLU A 7 -12.97 -45.11 15.82
N VAL A 8 -14.12 -44.89 15.18
CA VAL A 8 -14.21 -43.97 14.03
C VAL A 8 -14.05 -42.50 14.48
N GLU A 9 -14.56 -42.12 15.66
CA GLU A 9 -14.35 -40.77 16.22
C GLU A 9 -12.92 -40.56 16.70
N ILE A 10 -12.25 -41.58 17.23
CA ILE A 10 -10.85 -41.50 17.65
C ILE A 10 -9.93 -41.41 16.44
N ILE A 11 -10.23 -42.13 15.36
CA ILE A 11 -9.46 -42.08 14.11
C ILE A 11 -9.70 -40.73 13.42
N ALA A 12 -10.92 -40.23 13.37
CA ALA A 12 -11.23 -38.90 12.84
C ALA A 12 -10.54 -37.79 13.66
N LYS A 13 -10.59 -37.86 14.99
CA LYS A 13 -9.87 -36.92 15.88
C LYS A 13 -8.35 -37.01 15.73
N LYS A 14 -7.80 -38.21 15.49
CA LYS A 14 -6.36 -38.43 15.30
C LYS A 14 -5.89 -37.99 13.89
N LEU A 15 -6.76 -38.01 12.90
CA LEU A 15 -6.49 -37.38 11.58
C LEU A 15 -6.53 -35.85 11.62
N TYR A 16 -7.39 -35.26 12.47
CA TYR A 16 -7.46 -33.81 12.69
C TYR A 16 -6.31 -33.26 13.58
N LEU A 17 -5.58 -34.13 14.29
CA LEU A 17 -4.50 -33.77 15.21
C LEU A 17 -3.08 -34.05 14.65
N ARG A 18 -2.93 -34.32 13.36
CA ARG A 18 -1.60 -34.18 12.77
C ARG A 18 -1.28 -32.69 12.74
N PRO A 19 -0.18 -32.24 13.39
CA PRO A 19 0.26 -30.86 13.22
C PRO A 19 0.43 -30.64 11.74
N MET A 20 -0.34 -29.73 11.17
CA MET A 20 -0.28 -29.36 9.76
C MET A 20 1.17 -28.95 9.47
N ARG A 21 1.79 -29.54 8.47
CA ARG A 21 3.16 -29.13 8.12
C ARG A 21 3.13 -27.67 7.70
N ILE A 22 4.14 -26.91 8.03
CA ILE A 22 4.28 -25.48 7.67
C ILE A 22 3.97 -25.23 6.18
N VAL A 23 4.36 -26.17 5.32
CA VAL A 23 4.08 -26.12 3.88
C VAL A 23 2.57 -26.11 3.61
N ASP A 24 1.84 -27.02 4.27
CA ASP A 24 0.40 -27.20 4.07
C ASP A 24 -0.36 -25.95 4.57
N GLU A 25 0.11 -25.31 5.67
CA GLU A 25 -0.45 -24.06 6.20
C GLU A 25 -0.23 -22.88 5.25
N ILE A 26 0.97 -22.75 4.69
CA ILE A 26 1.30 -21.69 3.74
C ILE A 26 0.49 -21.87 2.45
N GLU A 27 0.42 -23.09 1.94
CA GLU A 27 -0.35 -23.42 0.74
C GLU A 27 -1.83 -23.12 0.93
N LEU A 28 -2.41 -23.52 2.07
CA LEU A 28 -3.80 -23.24 2.41
C LEU A 28 -4.05 -21.73 2.48
N LYS A 29 -3.20 -20.97 3.18
CA LYS A 29 -3.31 -19.51 3.30
C LYS A 29 -3.24 -18.82 1.94
N ILE A 30 -2.37 -19.27 1.04
CA ILE A 30 -2.29 -18.75 -0.33
C ILE A 30 -3.56 -19.11 -1.10
N LYS A 31 -4.05 -20.34 -0.98
CA LYS A 31 -5.23 -20.84 -1.69
C LYS A 31 -6.49 -20.08 -1.30
N GLU A 32 -6.71 -19.85 0.00
CA GLU A 32 -7.87 -19.15 0.55
C GLU A 32 -7.81 -17.63 0.33
N SER A 33 -6.63 -17.07 0.11
CA SER A 33 -6.47 -15.64 -0.12
C SER A 33 -7.10 -15.21 -1.44
N LYS A 34 -7.61 -13.98 -1.46
CA LYS A 34 -8.11 -13.36 -2.70
C LYS A 34 -6.99 -13.16 -3.71
N ALA A 35 -7.32 -13.21 -4.99
CA ALA A 35 -6.40 -12.86 -6.06
C ALA A 35 -5.95 -11.38 -5.92
N GLY A 36 -4.68 -11.10 -6.23
CA GLY A 36 -4.06 -9.77 -6.03
C GLY A 36 -3.42 -9.53 -4.66
N VAL A 37 -3.68 -10.38 -3.67
CA VAL A 37 -3.09 -10.24 -2.33
C VAL A 37 -1.57 -10.42 -2.40
N LEU A 38 -0.83 -9.56 -1.68
CA LEU A 38 0.60 -9.63 -1.53
C LEU A 38 0.99 -10.52 -0.35
N PHE A 39 2.11 -11.24 -0.51
CA PHE A 39 2.71 -12.10 0.48
C PHE A 39 4.18 -11.74 0.69
N PHE A 40 4.58 -11.73 1.95
CA PHE A 40 5.95 -11.52 2.39
C PHE A 40 6.41 -12.72 3.23
N VAL A 41 7.71 -12.92 3.34
CA VAL A 41 8.27 -13.96 4.21
C VAL A 41 7.79 -13.78 5.65
N THR A 42 7.71 -12.52 6.11
CA THR A 42 7.25 -12.17 7.45
C THR A 42 5.78 -12.52 7.74
N ASP A 43 4.94 -12.70 6.73
CA ASP A 43 3.53 -13.09 6.93
C ASP A 43 3.38 -14.54 7.42
N PHE A 44 4.47 -15.30 7.37
CA PHE A 44 4.55 -16.71 7.76
C PHE A 44 5.60 -16.96 8.86
N ALA A 45 6.07 -15.89 9.54
CA ALA A 45 7.16 -15.96 10.52
C ALA A 45 6.89 -16.92 11.69
N ASN A 46 5.61 -17.19 12.01
CA ASN A 46 5.22 -18.16 13.03
C ASN A 46 5.46 -19.62 12.61
N GLY A 47 5.79 -19.87 11.37
CA GLY A 47 5.88 -21.21 10.75
C GLY A 47 7.30 -21.73 10.55
N GLY A 48 8.37 -21.06 10.98
CA GLY A 48 9.72 -21.61 10.84
C GLY A 48 10.81 -20.61 10.43
N ASN A 49 11.89 -21.14 9.89
CA ASN A 49 13.05 -20.38 9.45
C ASN A 49 12.69 -19.53 8.21
N ASP A 50 12.95 -18.23 8.23
CA ASP A 50 12.73 -17.29 7.13
C ASP A 50 13.37 -17.75 5.81
N VAL A 51 14.51 -18.43 5.87
CA VAL A 51 15.20 -18.99 4.69
C VAL A 51 14.35 -20.08 4.03
N PHE A 52 13.77 -20.97 4.82
CA PHE A 52 12.87 -22.02 4.34
C PHE A 52 11.62 -21.44 3.70
N ILE A 53 10.97 -20.47 4.38
CA ILE A 53 9.77 -19.78 3.86
C ILE A 53 10.10 -19.04 2.56
N SER A 54 11.24 -18.35 2.50
CA SER A 54 11.68 -17.63 1.30
C SER A 54 11.89 -18.57 0.12
N ARG A 55 12.47 -19.76 0.36
CA ARG A 55 12.64 -20.80 -0.65
C ARG A 55 11.29 -21.33 -1.13
N LEU A 56 10.39 -21.67 -0.20
CA LEU A 56 9.07 -22.20 -0.52
C LEU A 56 8.24 -21.20 -1.35
N LEU A 57 8.23 -19.92 -1.00
CA LEU A 57 7.55 -18.88 -1.78
C LEU A 57 8.16 -18.72 -3.17
N SER A 58 9.47 -18.94 -3.32
CA SER A 58 10.13 -18.94 -4.63
C SER A 58 9.71 -20.16 -5.46
N GLU A 59 9.61 -21.32 -4.84
CA GLU A 59 9.11 -22.56 -5.49
C GLU A 59 7.65 -22.37 -5.95
N PHE A 60 6.78 -21.77 -5.15
CA PHE A 60 5.42 -21.44 -5.57
C PHE A 60 5.37 -20.42 -6.71
N ALA A 61 6.34 -19.50 -6.78
CA ALA A 61 6.44 -18.59 -7.92
C ALA A 61 6.92 -19.29 -9.20
N GLU A 62 7.82 -20.25 -9.11
CA GLU A 62 8.27 -21.08 -10.24
C GLU A 62 7.14 -21.99 -10.76
N GLN A 63 6.28 -22.49 -9.87
CA GLN A 63 5.10 -23.28 -10.20
C GLN A 63 3.94 -22.43 -10.75
N GLY A 64 4.06 -21.09 -10.76
CA GLY A 64 2.99 -20.19 -11.22
C GLY A 64 1.82 -20.00 -10.25
N VAL A 65 1.88 -20.55 -9.04
CA VAL A 65 0.89 -20.33 -7.97
C VAL A 65 0.96 -18.90 -7.46
N LEU A 66 2.16 -18.35 -7.38
CA LEU A 66 2.43 -16.94 -7.07
C LEU A 66 3.17 -16.28 -8.22
N CYS A 67 3.15 -14.95 -8.25
CA CYS A 67 4.03 -14.15 -9.09
C CYS A 67 4.99 -13.35 -8.20
N ARG A 68 6.26 -13.33 -8.56
CA ARG A 68 7.28 -12.56 -7.84
C ARG A 68 7.28 -11.12 -8.36
N LEU A 69 7.03 -10.17 -7.47
CA LEU A 69 7.06 -8.73 -7.77
C LEU A 69 8.47 -8.16 -7.57
N ALA A 70 9.12 -8.51 -6.45
CA ALA A 70 10.46 -8.11 -6.08
C ALA A 70 11.07 -9.15 -5.14
N LYS A 71 12.32 -8.95 -4.71
CA LYS A 71 12.97 -9.83 -3.72
C LYS A 71 12.15 -9.87 -2.43
N GLY A 72 11.64 -11.07 -2.08
CA GLY A 72 10.82 -11.28 -0.88
C GLY A 72 9.41 -10.68 -0.94
N VAL A 73 8.93 -10.30 -2.13
CA VAL A 73 7.57 -9.78 -2.35
C VAL A 73 6.90 -10.59 -3.45
N TYR A 74 5.82 -11.25 -3.11
CA TYR A 74 5.05 -12.10 -4.01
C TYR A 74 3.59 -11.66 -4.01
N TYR A 75 2.84 -12.05 -5.03
CA TYR A 75 1.39 -11.81 -5.08
C TYR A 75 0.67 -12.99 -5.74
N LYS A 76 -0.58 -13.20 -5.33
CA LYS A 76 -1.44 -14.19 -5.99
C LYS A 76 -1.93 -13.62 -7.32
N PRO A 77 -1.63 -14.27 -8.47
CA PRO A 77 -2.00 -13.72 -9.77
C PRO A 77 -3.52 -13.66 -9.95
N VAL A 78 -3.99 -12.59 -10.58
CA VAL A 78 -5.33 -12.49 -11.12
C VAL A 78 -5.24 -12.86 -12.59
N MET A 79 -5.75 -14.04 -12.97
CA MET A 79 -5.76 -14.47 -14.36
C MET A 79 -6.92 -13.81 -15.09
N THR A 80 -6.63 -13.10 -16.17
CA THR A 80 -7.62 -12.51 -17.06
C THR A 80 -7.43 -13.02 -18.48
N LYS A 81 -8.41 -12.82 -19.35
CA LYS A 81 -8.29 -13.14 -20.78
C LYS A 81 -7.17 -12.36 -21.50
N PHE A 82 -6.65 -11.31 -20.89
CA PHE A 82 -5.54 -10.50 -21.41
C PHE A 82 -4.19 -10.79 -20.73
N GLY A 83 -4.12 -11.81 -19.86
CA GLY A 83 -2.94 -12.19 -19.11
C GLY A 83 -3.06 -11.95 -17.60
N VAL A 84 -1.92 -11.95 -16.93
CA VAL A 84 -1.83 -11.76 -15.48
C VAL A 84 -1.96 -10.28 -15.15
N LEU A 85 -2.99 -9.94 -14.34
CA LEU A 85 -3.17 -8.59 -13.82
C LEU A 85 -2.25 -8.38 -12.62
N MET A 86 -1.47 -7.31 -12.66
CA MET A 86 -0.64 -6.90 -11.53
C MET A 86 -1.47 -6.13 -10.50
N PRO A 87 -1.16 -6.24 -9.19
CA PRO A 87 -1.74 -5.40 -8.16
C PRO A 87 -1.47 -3.91 -8.43
N ASP A 88 -2.39 -3.06 -7.97
CA ASP A 88 -2.18 -1.61 -8.08
C ASP A 88 -0.99 -1.14 -7.26
N VAL A 89 -0.30 -0.10 -7.76
CA VAL A 89 0.88 0.48 -7.10
C VAL A 89 0.55 0.93 -5.67
N GLN A 90 -0.63 1.50 -5.44
CA GLN A 90 -1.05 1.95 -4.12
C GLN A 90 -1.23 0.78 -3.15
N GLU A 91 -1.79 -0.35 -3.60
CA GLU A 91 -1.94 -1.56 -2.80
C GLU A 91 -0.57 -2.15 -2.42
N ILE A 92 0.36 -2.18 -3.38
CA ILE A 92 1.74 -2.61 -3.15
C ILE A 92 2.41 -1.74 -2.09
N VAL A 93 2.30 -0.42 -2.22
CA VAL A 93 2.88 0.54 -1.27
C VAL A 93 2.29 0.38 0.13
N LYS A 94 0.95 0.25 0.24
CA LYS A 94 0.27 0.02 1.52
C LYS A 94 0.68 -1.30 2.18
N ALA A 95 0.83 -2.36 1.40
CA ALA A 95 1.26 -3.65 1.91
C ALA A 95 2.71 -3.60 2.43
N ILE A 96 3.61 -2.95 1.69
CA ILE A 96 5.01 -2.75 2.11
C ILE A 96 5.09 -1.88 3.37
N ALA A 97 4.31 -0.80 3.44
CA ALA A 97 4.25 0.08 4.59
C ALA A 97 3.80 -0.68 5.85
N ARG A 98 2.76 -1.51 5.74
CA ARG A 98 2.29 -2.38 6.83
C ARG A 98 3.36 -3.36 7.29
N ARG A 99 4.00 -4.07 6.35
CA ARG A 99 5.08 -5.02 6.66
C ARG A 99 6.22 -4.36 7.43
N ASP A 100 6.62 -3.17 7.01
CA ASP A 100 7.77 -2.46 7.58
C ASP A 100 7.39 -1.64 8.83
N ASN A 101 6.10 -1.64 9.22
CA ASN A 101 5.54 -0.74 10.24
C ASN A 101 5.98 0.71 10.02
N ALA A 102 5.92 1.16 8.76
CA ALA A 102 6.41 2.45 8.31
C ALA A 102 5.28 3.35 7.81
N GLN A 103 5.39 4.63 8.08
CA GLN A 103 4.55 5.64 7.44
C GLN A 103 5.05 5.89 6.02
N VAL A 104 4.13 6.09 5.10
CA VAL A 104 4.43 6.44 3.71
C VAL A 104 3.58 7.62 3.27
N LEU A 105 4.17 8.52 2.50
CA LEU A 105 3.51 9.72 1.98
C LEU A 105 3.88 9.89 0.51
N PRO A 106 2.91 9.90 -0.42
CA PRO A 106 3.20 10.19 -1.82
C PRO A 106 3.75 11.61 -1.96
N THR A 107 4.67 11.80 -2.89
CA THR A 107 5.29 13.11 -3.13
C THR A 107 5.50 13.36 -4.63
N GLY A 108 5.76 14.60 -4.99
CA GLY A 108 6.00 14.97 -6.36
C GLY A 108 4.78 14.75 -7.25
N GLU A 109 5.05 14.30 -8.47
CA GLU A 109 4.01 13.99 -9.46
C GLU A 109 3.06 12.88 -9.01
N THR A 110 3.55 11.96 -8.16
CA THR A 110 2.72 10.91 -7.57
C THR A 110 1.58 11.51 -6.75
N ALA A 111 1.86 12.49 -5.90
CA ALA A 111 0.85 13.17 -5.08
C ALA A 111 -0.11 13.99 -5.97
N ALA A 112 0.41 14.71 -6.97
CA ALA A 112 -0.41 15.50 -7.89
C ALA A 112 -1.36 14.60 -8.71
N ASN A 113 -0.88 13.47 -9.21
CA ASN A 113 -1.70 12.51 -9.95
C ASN A 113 -2.77 11.87 -9.08
N LEU A 114 -2.44 11.47 -7.84
CA LEU A 114 -3.39 10.87 -6.90
C LEU A 114 -4.56 11.80 -6.55
N LEU A 115 -4.32 13.10 -6.52
CA LEU A 115 -5.35 14.12 -6.26
C LEU A 115 -6.05 14.61 -7.53
N GLY A 116 -5.71 14.07 -8.70
CA GLY A 116 -6.27 14.53 -9.98
C GLY A 116 -5.81 15.94 -10.40
N LEU A 117 -4.74 16.46 -9.77
CA LEU A 117 -4.09 17.72 -10.14
C LEU A 117 -3.15 17.56 -11.34
N SER A 118 -2.85 16.34 -11.74
CA SER A 118 -2.12 16.02 -12.96
C SER A 118 -2.79 14.85 -13.67
N THR A 119 -2.99 14.98 -14.98
CA THR A 119 -3.50 13.89 -15.83
C THR A 119 -2.41 12.91 -16.25
N GLN A 120 -1.14 13.27 -16.04
CA GLN A 120 -0.01 12.42 -16.38
C GLN A 120 0.13 11.29 -15.35
N VAL A 121 0.05 10.04 -15.83
CA VAL A 121 0.33 8.87 -14.99
C VAL A 121 1.84 8.71 -14.84
N PRO A 122 2.40 8.85 -13.64
CA PRO A 122 3.85 8.76 -13.47
C PRO A 122 4.34 7.34 -13.78
N MET A 123 5.45 7.23 -14.50
CA MET A 123 6.18 5.97 -14.63
C MET A 123 7.05 5.70 -13.41
N ASN A 124 7.43 6.75 -12.67
CA ASN A 124 8.18 6.70 -11.43
C ASN A 124 7.33 7.22 -10.28
N TYR A 125 6.80 6.32 -9.48
CA TYR A 125 6.07 6.66 -8.27
C TYR A 125 7.07 6.93 -7.13
N VAL A 126 6.97 8.08 -6.48
CA VAL A 126 7.88 8.47 -5.39
C VAL A 126 7.07 8.63 -4.11
N TYR A 127 7.51 7.91 -3.07
CA TYR A 127 6.95 7.98 -1.73
C TYR A 127 8.05 8.34 -0.73
N LEU A 128 7.73 9.23 0.20
CA LEU A 128 8.51 9.40 1.42
C LEU A 128 8.18 8.25 2.37
N THR A 129 9.16 7.77 3.12
CA THR A 129 8.97 6.72 4.11
C THR A 129 9.73 6.98 5.40
N SER A 130 9.14 6.61 6.52
CA SER A 130 9.85 6.55 7.81
C SER A 130 10.74 5.32 7.92
N GLY A 131 10.49 4.30 7.08
CA GLY A 131 11.25 3.06 7.02
C GLY A 131 12.47 3.12 6.11
N SER A 132 12.86 1.97 5.56
CA SER A 132 14.06 1.84 4.72
C SER A 132 13.83 2.37 3.30
N ALA A 133 14.79 3.15 2.79
CA ALA A 133 14.81 3.57 1.38
C ALA A 133 15.01 2.35 0.47
N ARG A 134 14.20 2.27 -0.60
CA ARG A 134 14.29 1.19 -1.60
C ARG A 134 13.66 1.59 -2.92
N LYS A 135 13.98 0.84 -3.95
CA LYS A 135 13.39 0.95 -5.28
C LYS A 135 12.85 -0.40 -5.70
N ILE A 136 11.63 -0.43 -6.20
CA ILE A 136 10.92 -1.65 -6.62
C ILE A 136 10.40 -1.44 -8.03
N MET A 137 10.60 -2.44 -8.89
CA MET A 137 10.02 -2.46 -10.23
C MET A 137 8.66 -3.15 -10.19
N VAL A 138 7.65 -2.53 -10.74
CA VAL A 138 6.28 -3.07 -10.87
C VAL A 138 5.92 -3.04 -12.35
N GLY A 139 6.21 -4.12 -13.05
CA GLY A 139 6.14 -4.14 -14.50
C GLY A 139 7.06 -3.10 -15.11
N LYS A 140 6.50 -2.17 -15.90
CA LYS A 140 7.23 -1.05 -16.50
C LYS A 140 7.36 0.17 -15.58
N LYS A 141 6.66 0.17 -14.45
CA LYS A 141 6.65 1.27 -13.48
C LYS A 141 7.71 1.06 -12.40
N THR A 142 8.19 2.15 -11.84
CA THR A 142 9.13 2.13 -10.71
C THR A 142 8.47 2.75 -9.49
N VAL A 143 8.61 2.12 -8.34
CA VAL A 143 8.21 2.66 -7.03
C VAL A 143 9.46 2.92 -6.21
N THR A 144 9.67 4.17 -5.85
CA THR A 144 10.84 4.61 -5.09
C THR A 144 10.41 5.09 -3.71
N PHE A 145 10.91 4.45 -2.67
CA PHE A 145 10.76 4.89 -1.29
C PHE A 145 12.00 5.69 -0.89
N LYS A 146 11.80 6.97 -0.54
CA LYS A 146 12.84 7.87 -0.05
C LYS A 146 12.68 8.05 1.44
N ARG A 147 13.70 7.67 2.22
CA ARG A 147 13.70 7.91 3.65
C ARG A 147 13.64 9.41 3.92
N CYS A 148 12.79 9.82 4.84
CA CYS A 148 12.69 11.20 5.25
C CYS A 148 12.59 11.33 6.77
N VAL A 149 12.73 12.57 7.24
CA VAL A 149 12.67 12.89 8.67
C VAL A 149 11.21 12.83 9.16
N PRO A 150 10.98 12.49 10.45
CA PRO A 150 9.65 12.39 11.03
C PRO A 150 8.77 13.62 10.85
N LYS A 151 9.36 14.81 10.76
CA LYS A 151 8.63 16.08 10.53
C LYS A 151 7.73 16.05 9.28
N ASN A 152 8.09 15.27 8.25
CA ASN A 152 7.27 15.16 7.05
C ASN A 152 5.98 14.35 7.26
N PHE A 153 5.91 13.60 8.36
CA PHE A 153 4.72 12.85 8.79
C PHE A 153 3.98 13.50 9.95
N ALA A 154 4.31 14.77 10.27
CA ALA A 154 3.69 15.50 11.37
C ALA A 154 2.23 15.95 11.08
N CYS A 155 1.78 15.87 9.83
CA CYS A 155 0.39 16.09 9.47
C CYS A 155 -0.49 14.97 10.03
N GLN A 156 -1.53 15.32 10.76
CA GLN A 156 -2.51 14.38 11.32
C GLN A 156 -3.49 13.90 10.24
N ASN A 157 -3.88 14.81 9.35
CA ASN A 157 -4.79 14.50 8.25
C ASN A 157 -4.02 14.06 7.01
N GLU A 158 -4.26 12.81 6.58
CA GLU A 158 -3.58 12.20 5.42
C GLU A 158 -3.86 12.98 4.12
N PHE A 159 -5.09 13.45 3.92
CA PHE A 159 -5.44 14.23 2.72
C PHE A 159 -4.63 15.54 2.66
N LEU A 160 -4.56 16.30 3.77
CA LEU A 160 -3.77 17.53 3.82
C LEU A 160 -2.29 17.28 3.59
N ALA A 161 -1.74 16.19 4.14
CA ALA A 161 -0.36 15.80 3.91
C ALA A 161 -0.08 15.59 2.41
N VAL A 162 -0.95 14.88 1.71
CA VAL A 162 -0.83 14.63 0.26
C VAL A 162 -1.04 15.91 -0.52
N LEU A 163 -2.01 16.75 -0.16
CA LEU A 163 -2.29 18.03 -0.81
C LEU A 163 -1.08 18.98 -0.74
N ILE A 164 -0.47 19.10 0.44
CA ILE A 164 0.75 19.92 0.63
C ILE A 164 1.88 19.41 -0.29
N GLN A 165 2.09 18.10 -0.40
CA GLN A 165 3.13 17.54 -1.26
C GLN A 165 2.82 17.76 -2.76
N ALA A 166 1.58 17.63 -3.17
CA ALA A 166 1.15 17.88 -4.54
C ALA A 166 1.34 19.36 -4.93
N MET A 167 0.89 20.28 -4.08
CA MET A 167 1.06 21.72 -4.32
C MET A 167 2.53 22.12 -4.37
N LYS A 168 3.37 21.58 -3.46
CA LYS A 168 4.82 21.79 -3.50
C LYS A 168 5.46 21.30 -4.78
N ALA A 169 4.99 20.20 -5.34
CA ALA A 169 5.53 19.64 -6.58
C ALA A 169 5.14 20.49 -7.81
N ILE A 170 3.90 20.96 -7.85
CA ILE A 170 3.43 21.85 -8.92
C ILE A 170 4.18 23.19 -8.84
N GLY A 171 4.32 23.75 -7.63
CA GLY A 171 4.92 25.07 -7.42
C GLY A 171 3.91 26.21 -7.63
N GLN A 172 4.09 27.29 -6.88
CA GLN A 172 3.17 28.44 -6.87
C GLN A 172 2.91 29.02 -8.27
N GLU A 173 3.97 29.17 -9.05
CA GLU A 173 3.91 29.83 -10.37
C GLU A 173 3.24 28.97 -11.46
N ARG A 174 3.14 27.67 -11.24
CA ARG A 174 2.54 26.71 -12.20
C ARG A 174 1.11 26.31 -11.82
N LEU A 175 0.60 26.83 -10.71
CA LEU A 175 -0.79 26.62 -10.37
C LEU A 175 -1.69 27.42 -11.31
N THR A 176 -2.68 26.73 -11.86
CA THR A 176 -3.69 27.32 -12.77
C THR A 176 -5.05 27.35 -12.08
N ASP A 177 -6.00 28.13 -12.63
CA ASP A 177 -7.38 28.16 -12.16
C ASP A 177 -8.01 26.77 -12.15
N GLY A 178 -7.68 25.91 -13.13
CA GLY A 178 -8.11 24.53 -13.16
C GLY A 178 -7.67 23.74 -11.92
N HIS A 179 -6.42 23.93 -11.48
CA HIS A 179 -5.95 23.31 -10.22
C HIS A 179 -6.73 23.83 -9.01
N CYS A 180 -7.05 25.13 -8.96
CA CYS A 180 -7.82 25.73 -7.87
C CYS A 180 -9.24 25.14 -7.79
N VAL A 181 -9.89 24.91 -8.92
CA VAL A 181 -11.21 24.26 -8.98
C VAL A 181 -11.15 22.84 -8.43
N VAL A 182 -10.14 22.04 -8.82
CA VAL A 182 -9.95 20.68 -8.30
C VAL A 182 -9.69 20.71 -6.80
N ILE A 183 -8.78 21.58 -6.33
CA ILE A 183 -8.46 21.70 -4.89
C ILE A 183 -9.70 22.11 -4.10
N LYS A 184 -10.49 23.05 -4.60
CA LYS A 184 -11.76 23.48 -3.99
C LYS A 184 -12.73 22.32 -3.85
N GLY A 185 -12.93 21.53 -4.91
CA GLY A 185 -13.78 20.35 -4.89
C GLY A 185 -13.29 19.26 -3.93
N LEU A 186 -11.97 19.08 -3.80
CA LEU A 186 -11.38 18.16 -2.84
C LEU A 186 -11.57 18.64 -1.40
N LEU A 187 -11.33 19.93 -1.13
CA LEU A 187 -11.55 20.50 0.21
C LEU A 187 -13.02 20.39 0.62
N MET A 188 -13.97 20.67 -0.26
CA MET A 188 -15.41 20.52 0.03
C MET A 188 -15.78 19.08 0.45
N LYS A 189 -15.11 18.07 -0.08
CA LYS A 189 -15.35 16.66 0.27
C LYS A 189 -14.75 16.25 1.61
N HIS A 190 -13.71 16.95 2.06
CA HIS A 190 -12.96 16.60 3.26
C HIS A 190 -13.20 17.51 4.46
N LEU A 191 -13.82 18.67 4.25
CA LEU A 191 -14.19 19.59 5.35
C LEU A 191 -15.42 19.05 6.12
N PRO A 192 -15.52 19.33 7.45
CA PRO A 192 -14.54 20.04 8.27
C PRO A 192 -13.32 19.16 8.63
N ILE A 193 -12.13 19.78 8.74
CA ILE A 193 -10.89 19.13 9.15
C ILE A 193 -10.45 19.71 10.49
N GLU A 194 -10.58 18.94 11.56
CA GLU A 194 -10.26 19.38 12.92
C GLU A 194 -8.79 19.79 13.10
N SER A 195 -7.88 19.10 12.41
CA SER A 195 -6.42 19.34 12.48
C SER A 195 -5.92 20.41 11.51
N LEU A 196 -6.80 21.09 10.76
CA LEU A 196 -6.42 21.99 9.67
C LEU A 196 -5.34 23.00 10.08
N ASP A 197 -5.55 23.72 11.16
CA ASP A 197 -4.62 24.76 11.62
C ASP A 197 -3.28 24.19 12.08
N ALA A 198 -3.30 23.03 12.73
CA ALA A 198 -2.10 22.34 13.19
C ALA A 198 -1.27 21.82 12.00
N ASP A 199 -1.93 21.21 11.04
CA ASP A 199 -1.30 20.62 9.86
C ASP A 199 -0.76 21.70 8.92
N MET A 200 -1.50 22.79 8.74
CA MET A 200 -1.07 23.91 7.91
C MET A 200 0.16 24.66 8.45
N LYS A 201 0.48 24.58 9.77
CA LYS A 201 1.72 25.15 10.32
C LYS A 201 2.98 24.58 9.66
N ASN A 202 2.93 23.34 9.19
CA ASN A 202 4.04 22.67 8.52
C ASN A 202 4.09 22.92 7.00
N ALA A 203 3.07 23.55 6.43
CA ALA A 203 3.01 23.90 5.01
C ALA A 203 3.78 25.18 4.70
N PRO A 204 4.33 25.33 3.49
CA PRO A 204 4.85 26.61 3.01
C PRO A 204 3.79 27.73 3.10
N LEU A 205 4.25 28.95 3.35
CA LEU A 205 3.35 30.08 3.57
C LEU A 205 2.36 30.30 2.41
N TRP A 206 2.82 30.16 1.18
CA TRP A 206 1.98 30.32 -0.01
C TRP A 206 0.90 29.23 -0.13
N VAL A 207 1.22 27.96 0.23
CA VAL A 207 0.25 26.87 0.28
C VAL A 207 -0.82 27.17 1.33
N ARG A 208 -0.38 27.58 2.51
CA ARG A 208 -1.29 27.94 3.61
C ARG A 208 -2.25 29.04 3.19
N ARG A 209 -1.74 30.16 2.65
CA ARG A 209 -2.57 31.28 2.18
C ARG A 209 -3.60 30.81 1.15
N MET A 210 -3.18 30.01 0.19
CA MET A 210 -4.06 29.53 -0.86
C MET A 210 -5.17 28.65 -0.33
N VAL A 211 -4.86 27.68 0.53
CA VAL A 211 -5.86 26.78 1.13
C VAL A 211 -6.87 27.57 1.95
N TYR A 212 -6.43 28.52 2.79
CA TYR A 212 -7.35 29.36 3.58
C TYR A 212 -8.21 30.27 2.70
N ASN A 213 -7.67 30.83 1.63
CA ASN A 213 -8.47 31.63 0.69
C ASN A 213 -9.58 30.78 0.06
N ILE A 214 -9.24 29.57 -0.39
CA ILE A 214 -10.24 28.66 -0.97
C ILE A 214 -11.30 28.27 0.06
N ILE A 215 -10.92 27.98 1.30
CA ILE A 215 -11.86 27.64 2.37
C ILE A 215 -12.80 28.82 2.65
N LYS A 216 -12.27 30.04 2.71
CA LYS A 216 -13.08 31.24 2.87
C LYS A 216 -14.08 31.44 1.73
N GLU A 217 -13.70 31.12 0.50
CA GLU A 217 -14.60 31.16 -0.66
C GLU A 217 -15.69 30.06 -0.63
N ILE A 218 -15.44 28.96 0.08
CA ILE A 218 -16.42 27.89 0.28
C ILE A 218 -17.49 28.31 1.30
N GLY A 219 -17.19 29.27 2.18
CA GLY A 219 -18.12 29.79 3.20
C GLY A 219 -18.17 28.92 4.47
N VAL A 220 -17.11 28.22 4.76
CA VAL A 220 -16.92 27.41 6.00
C VAL A 220 -15.96 28.13 6.94
#